data_e40d0f319b172494c64978639eb52397
#
_entry.id   e40d0f319b172494c64978639eb52397
#
_cell.length_a   1.000
_cell.length_b   1.000
_cell.length_c   1.000
_cell.angle_alpha   90.00
_cell.angle_beta   90.00
_cell.angle_gamma   90.00
#
_symmetry.space_group_name_H-M   'P 1'
#
loop_
_entity.id
_entity.type
_entity.pdbx_description
1 polymer ?
#
loop_
_entity_poly.entity_id
_entity_poly.type
_entity_poly.pdbx_seq_one_letter_code
_entity_poly.pdbx_strand_id
1 'polypeptide(L)'
;MKKNIIFLGIETSCDETAAAVIQENEDGSAKILSNIVSSQIKEHEKFGGVVPELAARAHVENIDFIINKALKDSKLSIQEIDGIAATAGPGLMVCLTVGLNVGKSIAAF
;
A
#
# COMPACT_ATOMS: atom_id res chain seq x y z
N MET A 1 -19.24 -20.56 -0.33
CA MET A 1 -17.79 -20.60 -0.15
C MET A 1 -17.11 -19.72 -1.19
N LYS A 2 -16.21 -18.86 -0.75
CA LYS A 2 -15.50 -17.97 -1.65
C LYS A 2 -14.37 -18.71 -2.36
N LYS A 3 -14.33 -18.61 -3.68
CA LYS A 3 -13.33 -19.30 -4.50
C LYS A 3 -12.04 -18.50 -4.65
N ASN A 4 -12.14 -17.16 -4.59
CA ASN A 4 -11.00 -16.27 -4.74
C ASN A 4 -10.87 -15.40 -3.49
N ILE A 5 -9.63 -15.14 -3.10
CA ILE A 5 -9.33 -14.29 -1.94
C ILE A 5 -8.70 -13.01 -2.48
N ILE A 6 -9.20 -11.86 -2.03
CA ILE A 6 -8.74 -10.55 -2.48
C ILE A 6 -7.94 -9.89 -1.36
N PHE A 7 -6.71 -9.49 -1.67
CA PHE A 7 -5.82 -8.79 -0.74
C PHE A 7 -5.54 -7.37 -1.23
N LEU A 8 -5.48 -6.45 -0.28
CA LEU A 8 -4.94 -5.11 -0.49
C LEU A 8 -3.55 -5.07 0.13
N GLY A 9 -2.51 -4.83 -0.67
CA GLY A 9 -1.15 -4.67 -0.21
C GLY A 9 -0.78 -3.20 -0.11
N ILE A 10 -0.08 -2.83 0.96
CA ILE A 10 0.36 -1.44 1.23
C ILE A 10 1.86 -1.42 1.47
N GLU A 11 2.57 -0.52 0.82
CA GLU A 11 4.02 -0.38 0.92
C GLU A 11 4.40 1.08 1.20
N THR A 12 5.02 1.33 2.34
CA THR A 12 5.50 2.66 2.75
C THR A 12 6.88 2.58 3.40
N SER A 13 7.70 1.59 3.03
CA SER A 13 8.96 1.32 3.76
C SER A 13 10.03 2.38 3.61
N CYS A 14 10.03 3.18 2.55
CA CYS A 14 11.06 4.19 2.30
C CYS A 14 10.53 5.40 1.54
N ASP A 15 10.78 5.47 0.23
CA ASP A 15 10.51 6.67 -0.58
C ASP A 15 9.42 6.48 -1.63
N GLU A 16 8.69 5.38 -1.55
CA GLU A 16 7.53 5.13 -2.41
C GLU A 16 6.31 4.80 -1.58
N THR A 17 5.18 5.38 -1.97
CA THR A 17 3.87 4.99 -1.43
C THR A 17 3.20 4.13 -2.48
N ALA A 18 2.87 2.90 -2.14
CA ALA A 18 2.30 1.98 -3.11
C ALA A 18 1.14 1.18 -2.50
N ALA A 19 0.20 0.83 -3.36
CA ALA A 19 -0.88 -0.07 -3.01
C ALA A 19 -1.21 -0.94 -4.21
N ALA A 20 -1.54 -2.20 -3.95
CA ALA A 20 -1.89 -3.16 -4.98
C ALA A 20 -3.09 -3.99 -4.52
N VAL A 21 -3.96 -4.34 -5.47
CA VAL A 21 -5.06 -5.27 -5.23
C VAL A 21 -4.72 -6.56 -5.95
N ILE A 22 -4.67 -7.66 -5.21
CA ILE A 22 -4.22 -8.96 -5.70
C ILE A 22 -5.31 -9.99 -5.42
N GLN A 23 -5.59 -10.82 -6.41
CA GLN A 23 -6.52 -11.94 -6.30
C GLN A 23 -5.75 -13.25 -6.24
N GLU A 24 -5.96 -14.01 -5.18
CA GLU A 24 -5.47 -15.38 -5.10
C GLU A 24 -6.57 -16.33 -5.57
N ASN A 25 -6.24 -17.16 -6.54
CA ASN A 25 -7.17 -18.11 -7.14
C ASN A 25 -7.15 -19.45 -6.39
N GLU A 26 -8.18 -20.29 -6.59
CA GLU A 26 -8.30 -21.60 -5.97
C GLU A 26 -7.08 -22.50 -6.18
N ASP A 27 -6.44 -22.40 -7.35
CA ASP A 27 -5.28 -23.22 -7.70
C ASP A 27 -3.96 -22.70 -7.11
N GLY A 28 -4.00 -21.64 -6.31
CA GLY A 28 -2.81 -21.05 -5.72
C GLY A 28 -2.11 -20.01 -6.59
N SER A 29 -2.58 -19.79 -7.83
CA SER A 29 -2.05 -18.73 -8.67
C SER A 29 -2.56 -17.38 -8.20
N ALA A 30 -1.88 -16.29 -8.56
CA ALA A 30 -2.26 -14.95 -8.20
C ALA A 30 -2.37 -14.06 -9.43
N LYS A 31 -3.31 -13.12 -9.37
CA LYS A 31 -3.50 -12.13 -10.42
C LYS A 31 -3.43 -10.74 -9.80
N ILE A 32 -2.61 -9.87 -10.38
CA ILE A 32 -2.53 -8.47 -9.97
C ILE A 32 -3.67 -7.71 -10.63
N LEU A 33 -4.63 -7.25 -9.84
CA LEU A 33 -5.78 -6.50 -10.36
C LEU A 33 -5.47 -5.02 -10.51
N SER A 34 -4.60 -4.49 -9.65
CA SER A 34 -4.10 -3.12 -9.76
C SER A 34 -2.77 -2.99 -9.02
N ASN A 35 -1.97 -2.01 -9.41
CA ASN A 35 -0.70 -1.71 -8.77
C ASN A 35 -0.38 -0.24 -8.99
N ILE A 36 -0.44 0.55 -7.93
CA ILE A 36 -0.25 1.99 -7.97
C ILE A 36 0.96 2.37 -7.13
N VAL A 37 1.88 3.12 -7.72
CA VAL A 37 3.11 3.55 -7.04
C VAL A 37 3.27 5.06 -7.20
N SER A 38 3.59 5.74 -6.11
CA SER A 38 3.94 7.16 -6.09
C SER A 38 5.33 7.30 -5.52
N SER A 39 6.28 7.79 -6.33
CA SER A 39 7.69 7.94 -5.94
C SER A 39 7.95 9.33 -5.35
N GLN A 40 8.81 9.39 -4.34
CA GLN A 40 9.25 10.62 -3.69
C GLN A 40 10.69 11.00 -4.10
N ILE A 41 11.22 10.38 -5.13
CA ILE A 41 12.66 10.58 -5.52
C ILE A 41 12.99 12.07 -5.66
N LYS A 42 12.12 12.84 -6.33
CA LYS A 42 12.35 14.26 -6.57
C LYS A 42 12.39 15.08 -5.28
N GLU A 43 11.54 14.76 -4.32
CA GLU A 43 11.44 15.45 -3.04
C GLU A 43 12.71 15.27 -2.20
N HIS A 44 13.42 14.16 -2.37
CA HIS A 44 14.61 13.84 -1.59
C HIS A 44 15.92 14.20 -2.29
N GLU A 45 15.91 14.38 -3.61
CA GLU A 45 17.12 14.65 -4.41
C GLU A 45 17.97 15.79 -3.88
N LYS A 46 17.34 16.90 -3.54
CA LYS A 46 18.04 18.10 -3.07
C LYS A 46 18.75 17.90 -1.72
N PHE A 47 18.43 16.83 -1.00
CA PHE A 47 19.05 16.50 0.28
C PHE A 47 20.12 15.42 0.14
N GLY A 48 20.35 14.90 -1.07
CA GLY A 48 21.34 13.87 -1.32
C GLY A 48 20.94 12.47 -0.90
N GLY A 49 19.68 12.26 -0.49
CA GLY A 49 19.18 10.96 -0.06
C GLY A 49 17.84 11.10 0.63
N VAL A 50 17.28 9.97 1.07
CA VAL A 50 15.97 9.96 1.72
C VAL A 50 16.02 10.64 3.09
N VAL A 51 15.11 11.58 3.31
CA VAL A 51 14.90 12.23 4.60
C VAL A 51 13.72 11.54 5.29
N PRO A 52 13.94 10.75 6.37
CA PRO A 52 12.88 9.90 6.95
C PRO A 52 11.60 10.65 7.33
N GLU A 53 11.70 11.79 7.98
CA GLU A 53 10.53 12.56 8.40
C GLU A 53 9.74 13.12 7.22
N LEU A 54 10.44 13.58 6.18
CA LEU A 54 9.82 14.07 4.96
C LEU A 54 9.13 12.93 4.22
N ALA A 55 9.78 11.75 4.18
CA ALA A 55 9.20 10.56 3.57
C ALA A 55 7.92 10.13 4.28
N ALA A 56 7.93 10.08 5.61
CA ALA A 56 6.75 9.70 6.39
C ALA A 56 5.59 10.67 6.15
N ARG A 57 5.86 11.96 6.09
CA ARG A 57 4.84 12.97 5.79
C ARG A 57 4.25 12.79 4.41
N ALA A 58 5.07 12.52 3.41
CA ALA A 58 4.59 12.28 2.05
C ALA A 58 3.72 11.03 1.96
N HIS A 59 4.05 9.96 2.70
CA HIS A 59 3.20 8.78 2.78
C HIS A 59 1.82 9.11 3.34
N VAL A 60 1.78 9.85 4.44
CA VAL A 60 0.50 10.27 5.06
C VAL A 60 -0.34 11.08 4.08
N GLU A 61 0.27 11.99 3.33
CA GLU A 61 -0.44 12.83 2.37
C GLU A 61 -0.98 12.06 1.16
N ASN A 62 -0.29 11.00 0.75
CA ASN A 62 -0.59 10.29 -0.49
C ASN A 62 -1.35 8.98 -0.32
N ILE A 63 -1.28 8.36 0.87
CA ILE A 63 -1.74 6.98 1.03
C ILE A 63 -3.22 6.78 0.72
N ASP A 64 -4.09 7.72 1.12
CA ASP A 64 -5.52 7.61 0.85
C ASP A 64 -5.80 7.65 -0.65
N PHE A 65 -5.16 8.57 -1.36
CA PHE A 65 -5.30 8.68 -2.81
C PHE A 65 -4.81 7.40 -3.51
N ILE A 66 -3.67 6.87 -3.08
CA ILE A 66 -3.07 5.68 -3.69
C ILE A 66 -3.96 4.45 -3.47
N ILE A 67 -4.49 4.27 -2.26
CA ILE A 67 -5.40 3.15 -1.96
C ILE A 67 -6.69 3.28 -2.76
N ASN A 68 -7.29 4.46 -2.79
CA ASN A 68 -8.52 4.69 -3.54
C ASN A 68 -8.32 4.44 -5.04
N LYS A 69 -7.17 4.85 -5.58
CA LYS A 69 -6.85 4.62 -6.97
C LYS A 69 -6.65 3.13 -7.25
N ALA A 70 -5.99 2.40 -6.35
CA ALA A 70 -5.80 0.95 -6.50
C ALA A 70 -7.16 0.22 -6.50
N LEU A 71 -8.07 0.60 -5.62
CA LEU A 71 -9.41 0.04 -5.59
C LEU A 71 -10.19 0.37 -6.87
N LYS A 72 -10.15 1.61 -7.31
CA LYS A 72 -10.82 2.05 -8.53
C LYS A 72 -10.31 1.28 -9.75
N ASP A 73 -8.99 1.15 -9.91
CA ASP A 73 -8.39 0.48 -11.04
C ASP A 73 -8.68 -1.03 -11.00
N SER A 74 -8.83 -1.63 -9.82
CA SER A 74 -9.22 -3.03 -9.68
C SER A 74 -10.70 -3.28 -9.93
N LYS A 75 -11.51 -2.21 -9.93
CA LYS A 75 -12.98 -2.25 -10.05
C LYS A 75 -13.65 -2.95 -8.87
N LEU A 76 -12.98 -2.96 -7.72
CA LEU A 76 -13.50 -3.53 -6.48
C LEU A 76 -13.71 -2.45 -5.43
N SER A 77 -14.62 -2.69 -4.48
CA SER A 77 -14.85 -1.83 -3.34
C SER A 77 -14.06 -2.37 -2.14
N ILE A 78 -13.89 -1.53 -1.11
CA ILE A 78 -13.18 -1.93 0.11
C ILE A 78 -13.88 -3.12 0.80
N GLN A 79 -15.19 -3.23 0.67
CA GLN A 79 -15.96 -4.34 1.25
C GLN A 79 -15.65 -5.70 0.61
N GLU A 80 -15.10 -5.69 -0.60
CA GLU A 80 -14.73 -6.91 -1.31
C GLU A 80 -13.32 -7.41 -0.96
N ILE A 81 -12.56 -6.62 -0.19
CA ILE A 81 -11.21 -6.97 0.25
C ILE A 81 -11.31 -7.95 1.43
N ASP A 82 -10.65 -9.09 1.32
CA ASP A 82 -10.66 -10.14 2.34
C ASP A 82 -9.52 -9.99 3.35
N GLY A 83 -8.40 -9.44 2.93
CA GLY A 83 -7.25 -9.27 3.80
C GLY A 83 -6.39 -8.08 3.42
N ILE A 84 -5.66 -7.55 4.40
CA ILE A 84 -4.76 -6.42 4.23
C ILE A 84 -3.34 -6.88 4.56
N ALA A 85 -2.39 -6.58 3.68
CA ALA A 85 -0.98 -6.82 3.91
C ALA A 85 -0.24 -5.48 3.85
N ALA A 86 0.56 -5.18 4.86
CA ALA A 86 1.38 -3.97 4.87
C ALA A 86 2.83 -4.35 5.17
N THR A 87 3.78 -3.68 4.51
CA THR A 87 5.19 -3.95 4.72
C THR A 87 5.58 -3.63 6.17
N ALA A 88 6.13 -4.61 6.88
CA ALA A 88 6.56 -4.48 8.27
C ALA A 88 8.08 -4.32 8.42
N GLY A 89 8.83 -4.58 7.36
CA GLY A 89 10.29 -4.46 7.31
C GLY A 89 10.90 -5.29 6.18
N PRO A 90 12.17 -5.02 5.81
CA PRO A 90 12.99 -3.91 6.29
C PRO A 90 12.55 -2.56 5.72
N GLY A 91 12.96 -1.46 6.39
CA GLY A 91 12.65 -0.11 5.94
C GLY A 91 12.81 0.89 7.07
N LEU A 92 12.48 2.15 6.77
CA LEU A 92 12.54 3.23 7.76
C LEU A 92 11.35 3.10 8.72
N MET A 93 11.63 3.07 10.03
CA MET A 93 10.61 2.84 11.07
C MET A 93 9.43 3.80 10.95
N VAL A 94 9.70 5.11 10.80
CA VAL A 94 8.64 6.12 10.71
C VAL A 94 7.77 5.94 9.46
N CYS A 95 8.36 5.44 8.37
CA CYS A 95 7.64 5.18 7.12
C CYS A 95 6.80 3.90 7.24
N LEU A 96 7.38 2.84 7.77
CA LEU A 96 6.68 1.56 7.97
C LEU A 96 5.42 1.75 8.82
N THR A 97 5.52 2.57 9.86
CA THR A 97 4.41 2.85 10.79
C THR A 97 3.20 3.42 10.06
N VAL A 98 3.40 4.25 9.04
CA VAL A 98 2.28 4.83 8.27
C VAL A 98 1.43 3.75 7.64
N GLY A 99 2.03 2.85 6.86
CA GLY A 99 1.30 1.78 6.18
C GLY A 99 0.67 0.78 7.15
N LEU A 100 1.40 0.42 8.21
CA LEU A 100 0.91 -0.51 9.23
C LEU A 100 -0.33 0.05 9.94
N ASN A 101 -0.31 1.32 10.34
CA ASN A 101 -1.44 1.94 11.03
C ASN A 101 -2.66 2.07 10.12
N VAL A 102 -2.47 2.45 8.86
CA VAL A 102 -3.57 2.54 7.89
C VAL A 102 -4.14 1.14 7.65
N GLY A 103 -3.30 0.13 7.46
CA GLY A 103 -3.73 -1.25 7.27
C GLY A 103 -4.56 -1.76 8.44
N LYS A 104 -4.12 -1.51 9.67
CA LYS A 104 -4.86 -1.88 10.87
C LYS A 104 -6.21 -1.17 10.96
N SER A 105 -6.25 0.11 10.61
CA SER A 105 -7.49 0.89 10.63
C SER A 105 -8.51 0.35 9.63
N ILE A 106 -8.07 0.01 8.43
CA ILE A 106 -8.95 -0.57 7.40
C ILE A 106 -9.45 -1.94 7.85
N ALA A 107 -8.57 -2.79 8.37
CA ALA A 107 -8.92 -4.14 8.79
C ALA A 107 -9.90 -4.15 9.97
N ALA A 108 -9.94 -3.09 10.78
CA ALA A 108 -10.84 -2.96 11.93
C ALA A 108 -12.29 -2.70 11.52
N PHE A 109 -12.53 -2.27 10.30
CA PHE A 109 -13.86 -2.07 9.75
C PHE A 109 -14.26 -3.29 8.90
#